data_cfab85bce282df6aabf2adce78c3a7b6
#
_entry.id   cfab85bce282df6aabf2adce78c3a7b6
#
_cell.length_a   1.000
_cell.length_b   1.000
_cell.length_c   1.000
_cell.angle_alpha   90.00
_cell.angle_beta   90.00
_cell.angle_gamma   90.00
#
_symmetry.space_group_name_H-M   'P 1'
#
loop_
_entity.id
_entity.type
_entity.pdbx_description
1 polymer ?
#
loop_
_entity_poly.entity_id
_entity_poly.type
_entity_poly.pdbx_seq_one_letter_code
_entity_poly.pdbx_strand_id
1 'polypeptide(L)'
;MTSGSTDKIRVLIVDDIPEMRENIRKLLAFENDIEVVAVAGTGHDGIECARQYKPNIVLMDINMPDMDGITAASSVIQEVPTAQVIMVSVQSEADYLRRAMLAGARDFVTKPFSAEELISTIHRVHKMGLARAAAAPPVMPAAPIAGQPMAGSLGGYRQGKIVAIFGTKGGIGTSVIAINLAVALTRQDRKVALVDASLHFGDVGVLLNLQATRSIADVSKVISDLDAELIETMLTPHSSGVKALLAPGRPELAELVSAEHLKAVLTEMRSMFDYVIVDTARTLKDEVLAVLDNADRIVLLGTPDIPSIKNARTFFEVAEALAYPPSKTLFVLNKMDRRSLISAKEIEAHIKHPVAAQLPVDEVTAVSSINKGVPFVNDPRSKSTALAQAVIQLADKVMIELQPVEEISVPVAAAETSEDVARRRLGRLFNR
;
A
#
# COMPACT_ATOMS: atom_id res chain seq x y z
N MET A 1 -5.85 21.00 45.43
CA MET A 1 -4.84 19.91 45.29
C MET A 1 -5.60 18.69 44.83
N THR A 2 -5.73 18.53 43.54
CA THR A 2 -6.31 17.32 42.93
C THR A 2 -5.17 16.61 42.23
N SER A 3 -4.70 15.50 42.83
CA SER A 3 -3.70 14.58 42.30
C SER A 3 -4.31 13.89 41.07
N GLY A 4 -3.91 14.32 39.88
CA GLY A 4 -4.18 13.57 38.66
C GLY A 4 -3.39 12.26 38.72
N SER A 5 -4.09 11.14 38.83
CA SER A 5 -3.56 9.82 38.57
C SER A 5 -3.20 9.76 37.11
N THR A 6 -1.93 9.98 36.77
CA THR A 6 -1.42 9.60 35.44
C THR A 6 -1.44 8.09 35.37
N ASP A 7 -2.36 7.52 34.56
CA ASP A 7 -2.39 6.09 34.26
C ASP A 7 -1.02 5.69 33.70
N LYS A 8 -0.29 4.82 34.41
CA LYS A 8 1.03 4.35 33.99
C LYS A 8 0.93 3.48 32.73
N ILE A 9 1.91 3.56 31.86
CA ILE A 9 2.04 2.69 30.71
C ILE A 9 2.41 1.28 31.18
N ARG A 10 1.50 0.34 31.00
CA ARG A 10 1.67 -1.05 31.44
C ARG A 10 2.42 -1.85 30.40
N VAL A 11 3.60 -2.35 30.72
CA VAL A 11 4.52 -3.04 29.81
C VAL A 11 4.68 -4.51 30.22
N LEU A 12 4.53 -5.40 29.25
CA LEU A 12 4.90 -6.82 29.33
C LEU A 12 6.22 -7.03 28.57
N ILE A 13 7.17 -7.76 29.19
CA ILE A 13 8.45 -8.11 28.57
C ILE A 13 8.46 -9.60 28.27
N VAL A 14 8.73 -9.97 26.99
CA VAL A 14 8.82 -11.35 26.53
C VAL A 14 10.16 -11.55 25.81
N ASP A 15 11.07 -12.30 26.41
CA ASP A 15 12.42 -12.56 25.91
C ASP A 15 12.92 -13.87 26.54
N ASP A 16 13.56 -14.74 25.80
CA ASP A 16 14.02 -16.05 26.32
C ASP A 16 15.25 -15.93 27.26
N ILE A 17 16.02 -14.83 27.12
CA ILE A 17 17.23 -14.59 27.88
C ILE A 17 16.92 -13.92 29.24
N PRO A 18 17.11 -14.60 30.41
CA PRO A 18 16.76 -14.03 31.71
C PRO A 18 17.46 -12.71 32.03
N GLU A 19 18.74 -12.60 31.65
CA GLU A 19 19.54 -11.38 31.85
C GLU A 19 18.99 -10.20 31.07
N MET A 20 18.50 -10.43 29.84
CA MET A 20 17.91 -9.37 29.03
C MET A 20 16.59 -8.87 29.62
N ARG A 21 15.71 -9.78 30.06
CA ARG A 21 14.48 -9.43 30.79
C ARG A 21 14.75 -8.55 31.99
N GLU A 22 15.75 -8.91 32.79
CA GLU A 22 16.11 -8.18 33.99
C GLU A 22 16.75 -6.82 33.67
N ASN A 23 17.56 -6.74 32.61
CA ASN A 23 18.12 -5.48 32.13
C ASN A 23 17.03 -4.51 31.65
N ILE A 24 16.10 -4.98 30.82
CA ILE A 24 14.98 -4.15 30.37
C ILE A 24 14.13 -3.71 31.57
N ARG A 25 13.84 -4.62 32.52
CA ARG A 25 13.10 -4.30 33.73
C ARG A 25 13.77 -3.20 34.55
N LYS A 26 15.09 -3.26 34.72
CA LYS A 26 15.87 -2.24 35.44
C LYS A 26 15.86 -0.89 34.70
N LEU A 27 16.02 -0.90 33.38
CA LEU A 27 15.96 0.34 32.57
C LEU A 27 14.60 1.03 32.74
N LEU A 28 13.51 0.29 32.67
CA LEU A 28 12.16 0.85 32.80
C LEU A 28 11.77 1.23 34.24
N ALA A 29 12.44 0.65 35.26
CA ALA A 29 12.18 0.97 36.66
C ALA A 29 12.52 2.42 37.07
N PHE A 30 13.35 3.11 36.28
CA PHE A 30 13.69 4.52 36.51
C PHE A 30 12.63 5.50 35.99
N GLU A 31 11.66 5.03 35.17
CA GLU A 31 10.59 5.84 34.62
C GLU A 31 9.36 5.81 35.53
N ASN A 32 8.88 7.03 35.90
CA ASN A 32 7.76 7.15 36.83
C ASN A 32 6.40 6.81 36.21
N ASP A 33 6.30 6.90 34.90
CA ASP A 33 5.09 6.73 34.09
C ASP A 33 5.02 5.38 33.38
N ILE A 34 6.00 4.50 33.57
CA ILE A 34 6.02 3.13 33.05
C ILE A 34 5.93 2.11 34.20
N GLU A 35 5.19 1.03 33.99
CA GLU A 35 5.04 -0.08 34.92
C GLU A 35 5.21 -1.40 34.20
N VAL A 36 6.20 -2.20 34.58
CA VAL A 36 6.35 -3.57 34.08
C VAL A 36 5.38 -4.47 34.84
N VAL A 37 4.29 -4.88 34.18
CA VAL A 37 3.21 -5.67 34.80
C VAL A 37 3.47 -7.16 34.82
N ALA A 38 4.28 -7.66 33.87
CA ALA A 38 4.71 -9.07 33.84
C ALA A 38 5.97 -9.23 32.99
N VAL A 39 6.64 -10.38 33.19
CA VAL A 39 7.77 -10.85 32.36
C VAL A 39 7.53 -12.31 31.99
N ALA A 40 7.85 -12.70 30.76
CA ALA A 40 7.69 -14.05 30.24
C ALA A 40 8.97 -14.52 29.55
N GLY A 41 9.29 -15.79 29.64
CA GLY A 41 10.49 -16.40 29.05
C GLY A 41 10.21 -17.18 27.78
N THR A 42 8.94 -17.32 27.37
CA THR A 42 8.51 -18.05 26.19
C THR A 42 7.38 -17.31 25.48
N GLY A 43 7.17 -17.60 24.20
CA GLY A 43 6.07 -17.02 23.43
C GLY A 43 4.70 -17.39 23.99
N HIS A 44 4.52 -18.64 24.43
CA HIS A 44 3.28 -19.11 25.05
C HIS A 44 2.98 -18.38 26.36
N ASP A 45 3.95 -18.27 27.26
CA ASP A 45 3.78 -17.52 28.51
C ASP A 45 3.51 -16.03 28.24
N GLY A 46 4.13 -15.48 27.19
CA GLY A 46 3.89 -14.12 26.75
C GLY A 46 2.43 -13.86 26.34
N ILE A 47 1.82 -14.78 25.60
CA ILE A 47 0.41 -14.72 25.21
C ILE A 47 -0.50 -14.83 26.43
N GLU A 48 -0.23 -15.78 27.33
CA GLU A 48 -1.00 -15.93 28.59
C GLU A 48 -0.91 -14.68 29.47
N CYS A 49 0.30 -14.16 29.67
CA CYS A 49 0.53 -12.92 30.42
C CYS A 49 -0.20 -11.72 29.76
N ALA A 50 -0.17 -11.62 28.44
CA ALA A 50 -0.89 -10.54 27.73
C ALA A 50 -2.40 -10.62 27.97
N ARG A 51 -2.97 -11.83 27.94
CA ARG A 51 -4.40 -12.09 28.20
C ARG A 51 -4.80 -11.74 29.64
N GLN A 52 -3.94 -12.12 30.61
CA GLN A 52 -4.19 -11.92 32.05
C GLN A 52 -4.01 -10.45 32.46
N TYR A 53 -2.91 -9.83 32.06
CA TYR A 53 -2.52 -8.50 32.55
C TYR A 53 -2.98 -7.37 31.64
N LYS A 54 -3.41 -7.63 30.39
CA LYS A 54 -3.87 -6.65 29.40
C LYS A 54 -2.93 -5.44 29.35
N PRO A 55 -1.66 -5.61 28.96
CA PRO A 55 -0.68 -4.54 28.90
C PRO A 55 -1.04 -3.51 27.80
N ASN A 56 -0.53 -2.29 27.93
CA ASN A 56 -0.59 -1.30 26.85
C ASN A 56 0.46 -1.61 25.78
N ILE A 57 1.66 -2.03 26.23
CA ILE A 57 2.82 -2.35 25.39
C ILE A 57 3.32 -3.75 25.69
N VAL A 58 3.67 -4.51 24.66
CA VAL A 58 4.37 -5.78 24.75
C VAL A 58 5.73 -5.64 24.06
N LEU A 59 6.82 -5.79 24.79
CA LEU A 59 8.18 -5.93 24.23
C LEU A 59 8.40 -7.41 23.95
N MET A 60 8.53 -7.81 22.68
CA MET A 60 8.56 -9.19 22.23
C MET A 60 9.89 -9.48 21.52
N ASP A 61 10.67 -10.41 22.05
CA ASP A 61 11.84 -10.91 21.31
C ASP A 61 11.40 -11.75 20.11
N ILE A 62 12.20 -11.74 19.04
CA ILE A 62 11.91 -12.52 17.83
C ILE A 62 12.34 -13.97 18.01
N ASN A 63 13.54 -14.19 18.52
CA ASN A 63 14.18 -15.51 18.54
C ASN A 63 13.93 -16.21 19.88
N MET A 64 12.82 -16.93 19.98
CA MET A 64 12.50 -17.73 21.15
C MET A 64 12.42 -19.22 20.80
N PRO A 65 12.82 -20.14 21.71
CA PRO A 65 12.98 -21.56 21.39
C PRO A 65 11.66 -22.33 21.23
N ASP A 66 10.56 -21.83 21.80
CA ASP A 66 9.25 -22.50 21.81
C ASP A 66 8.35 -22.04 20.64
N MET A 67 8.37 -20.76 20.35
CA MET A 67 7.55 -20.12 19.33
C MET A 67 8.28 -18.89 18.79
N ASP A 68 8.27 -18.72 17.45
CA ASP A 68 8.73 -17.49 16.81
C ASP A 68 7.98 -16.28 17.37
N GLY A 69 8.70 -15.26 17.84
CA GLY A 69 8.12 -14.05 18.43
C GLY A 69 7.16 -13.31 17.51
N ILE A 70 7.31 -13.43 16.20
CA ILE A 70 6.37 -12.86 15.21
C ILE A 70 5.02 -13.58 15.29
N THR A 71 5.03 -14.90 15.43
CA THR A 71 3.81 -15.70 15.63
C THR A 71 3.15 -15.38 16.96
N ALA A 72 3.96 -15.26 18.05
CA ALA A 72 3.47 -14.84 19.35
C ALA A 72 2.83 -13.44 19.32
N ALA A 73 3.46 -12.49 18.63
CA ALA A 73 2.93 -11.13 18.44
C ALA A 73 1.56 -11.13 17.73
N SER A 74 1.41 -11.91 16.65
CA SER A 74 0.13 -12.06 15.97
C SER A 74 -0.98 -12.56 16.91
N SER A 75 -0.66 -13.56 17.74
CA SER A 75 -1.62 -14.12 18.70
C SER A 75 -1.99 -13.11 19.78
N VAL A 76 -1.01 -12.37 20.33
CA VAL A 76 -1.27 -11.30 21.31
C VAL A 76 -2.20 -10.23 20.73
N ILE A 77 -1.97 -9.78 19.51
CA ILE A 77 -2.78 -8.74 18.85
C ILE A 77 -4.23 -9.22 18.60
N GLN A 78 -4.40 -10.48 18.23
CA GLN A 78 -5.73 -11.07 18.04
C GLN A 78 -6.51 -11.20 19.34
N GLU A 79 -5.85 -11.60 20.42
CA GLU A 79 -6.49 -11.87 21.71
C GLU A 79 -6.63 -10.62 22.59
N VAL A 80 -5.72 -9.67 22.47
CA VAL A 80 -5.69 -8.41 23.22
C VAL A 80 -5.52 -7.24 22.25
N PRO A 81 -6.56 -6.85 21.49
CA PRO A 81 -6.47 -5.82 20.44
C PRO A 81 -6.04 -4.44 20.93
N THR A 82 -6.10 -4.20 22.24
CA THR A 82 -5.64 -2.95 22.87
C THR A 82 -4.13 -2.92 23.11
N ALA A 83 -3.48 -4.07 23.17
CA ALA A 83 -2.03 -4.16 23.34
C ALA A 83 -1.31 -3.75 22.05
N GLN A 84 -0.25 -2.97 22.19
CA GLN A 84 0.63 -2.63 21.08
C GLN A 84 1.93 -3.42 21.23
N VAL A 85 2.36 -4.12 20.19
CA VAL A 85 3.56 -4.94 20.21
C VAL A 85 4.73 -4.18 19.60
N ILE A 86 5.85 -4.14 20.33
CA ILE A 86 7.16 -3.66 19.88
C ILE A 86 8.09 -4.87 19.83
N MET A 87 8.63 -5.17 18.65
CA MET A 87 9.58 -6.26 18.51
C MET A 87 10.97 -5.83 18.96
N VAL A 88 11.71 -6.74 19.58
CA VAL A 88 13.08 -6.50 20.05
C VAL A 88 13.96 -7.62 19.48
N SER A 89 15.04 -7.30 18.73
CA SER A 89 15.88 -8.33 18.12
C SER A 89 17.33 -7.90 17.92
N VAL A 90 18.23 -8.87 17.84
CA VAL A 90 19.64 -8.65 17.43
C VAL A 90 19.82 -8.54 15.94
N GLN A 91 18.82 -8.95 15.14
CA GLN A 91 18.88 -8.95 13.69
C GLN A 91 18.17 -7.71 13.15
N SER A 92 18.90 -6.87 12.43
CA SER A 92 18.36 -5.70 11.71
C SER A 92 18.03 -6.02 10.26
N GLU A 93 17.92 -7.31 9.90
CA GLU A 93 17.57 -7.69 8.54
C GLU A 93 16.15 -7.25 8.20
N ALA A 94 15.99 -6.54 7.08
CA ALA A 94 14.73 -5.95 6.62
C ALA A 94 13.57 -6.97 6.54
N ASP A 95 13.88 -8.25 6.29
CA ASP A 95 12.88 -9.32 6.20
C ASP A 95 12.22 -9.64 7.56
N TYR A 96 12.97 -9.63 8.67
CA TYR A 96 12.41 -9.86 10.00
C TYR A 96 11.58 -8.68 10.48
N LEU A 97 12.06 -7.47 10.29
CA LEU A 97 11.32 -6.23 10.57
C LEU A 97 9.99 -6.23 9.82
N ARG A 98 10.02 -6.57 8.56
CA ARG A 98 8.84 -6.61 7.70
C ARG A 98 7.83 -7.67 8.15
N ARG A 99 8.27 -8.89 8.43
CA ARG A 99 7.40 -9.97 8.95
C ARG A 99 6.75 -9.57 10.28
N ALA A 100 7.50 -8.92 11.16
CA ALA A 100 7.01 -8.40 12.43
C ALA A 100 5.92 -7.34 12.24
N MET A 101 6.13 -6.38 11.34
CA MET A 101 5.13 -5.34 11.02
C MET A 101 3.87 -5.93 10.36
N LEU A 102 4.01 -6.91 9.48
CA LEU A 102 2.88 -7.65 8.89
C LEU A 102 2.09 -8.45 9.92
N ALA A 103 2.76 -8.99 10.93
CA ALA A 103 2.13 -9.66 12.08
C ALA A 103 1.37 -8.67 12.99
N GLY A 104 1.46 -7.35 12.70
CA GLY A 104 0.76 -6.30 13.43
C GLY A 104 1.58 -5.61 14.52
N ALA A 105 2.88 -5.91 14.63
CA ALA A 105 3.79 -5.13 15.48
C ALA A 105 3.75 -3.65 15.09
N ARG A 106 3.91 -2.77 16.06
CA ARG A 106 3.83 -1.31 15.87
C ARG A 106 5.18 -0.67 15.66
N ASP A 107 6.20 -1.31 16.18
CA ASP A 107 7.55 -0.80 16.10
C ASP A 107 8.57 -1.90 16.33
N PHE A 108 9.85 -1.56 16.19
CA PHE A 108 10.97 -2.47 16.30
C PHE A 108 12.15 -1.78 16.98
N VAL A 109 12.86 -2.49 17.86
CA VAL A 109 14.07 -2.01 18.54
C VAL A 109 15.19 -3.01 18.31
N THR A 110 16.34 -2.55 17.81
CA THR A 110 17.50 -3.42 17.53
C THR A 110 18.41 -3.51 18.75
N LYS A 111 18.78 -4.72 19.16
CA LYS A 111 19.80 -4.96 20.20
C LYS A 111 21.21 -4.77 19.59
N PRO A 112 22.15 -4.09 20.26
CA PRO A 112 22.00 -3.39 21.53
C PRO A 112 21.33 -2.02 21.38
N PHE A 113 20.42 -1.68 22.28
CA PHE A 113 19.70 -0.42 22.33
C PHE A 113 20.06 0.40 23.57
N SER A 114 19.90 1.72 23.51
CA SER A 114 20.01 2.60 24.66
C SER A 114 18.71 2.66 25.48
N ALA A 115 18.79 3.06 26.74
CA ALA A 115 17.59 3.28 27.56
C ALA A 115 16.68 4.33 26.92
N GLU A 116 17.25 5.43 26.40
CA GLU A 116 16.53 6.53 25.77
C GLU A 116 15.77 6.07 24.52
N GLU A 117 16.37 5.24 23.67
CA GLU A 117 15.75 4.68 22.47
C GLU A 117 14.55 3.78 22.82
N LEU A 118 14.70 2.88 23.80
CA LEU A 118 13.61 2.00 24.22
C LEU A 118 12.45 2.79 24.81
N ILE A 119 12.72 3.73 25.74
CA ILE A 119 11.73 4.56 26.42
C ILE A 119 10.98 5.45 25.42
N SER A 120 11.71 6.13 24.51
CA SER A 120 11.10 6.96 23.47
C SER A 120 10.18 6.17 22.54
N THR A 121 10.57 4.93 22.19
CA THR A 121 9.76 4.03 21.37
C THR A 121 8.48 3.60 22.11
N ILE A 122 8.58 3.25 23.41
CA ILE A 122 7.40 2.90 24.24
C ILE A 122 6.42 4.07 24.27
N HIS A 123 6.87 5.29 24.55
CA HIS A 123 6.00 6.48 24.60
C HIS A 123 5.34 6.76 23.24
N ARG A 124 6.11 6.69 22.14
CA ARG A 124 5.61 6.91 20.78
C ARG A 124 4.49 5.91 20.44
N VAL A 125 4.74 4.62 20.65
CA VAL A 125 3.77 3.56 20.33
C VAL A 125 2.53 3.64 21.23
N HIS A 126 2.69 3.95 22.52
CA HIS A 126 1.56 4.16 23.43
C HIS A 126 0.67 5.32 22.98
N LYS A 127 1.26 6.47 22.63
CA LYS A 127 0.54 7.64 22.11
C LYS A 127 -0.25 7.32 20.84
N MET A 128 0.33 6.53 19.91
CA MET A 128 -0.34 6.07 18.71
C MET A 128 -1.54 5.15 19.04
N GLY A 129 -1.40 4.27 20.04
CA GLY A 129 -2.48 3.40 20.52
C GLY A 129 -3.67 4.17 21.08
N LEU A 130 -3.42 5.21 21.88
CA LEU A 130 -4.47 6.09 22.44
C LEU A 130 -5.21 6.88 21.34
N ALA A 131 -4.50 7.41 20.36
CA ALA A 131 -5.11 8.14 19.24
C ALA A 131 -6.09 7.24 18.45
N ARG A 132 -5.75 5.97 18.27
CA ARG A 132 -6.61 4.98 17.59
C ARG A 132 -7.82 4.57 18.44
N ALA A 133 -7.68 4.44 19.75
CA ALA A 133 -8.77 4.15 20.67
C ALA A 133 -9.79 5.30 20.73
N ALA A 134 -9.32 6.55 20.63
CA ALA A 134 -10.16 7.73 20.58
C ALA A 134 -10.90 7.91 19.24
N ALA A 135 -10.37 7.35 18.14
CA ALA A 135 -10.97 7.41 16.81
C ALA A 135 -11.97 6.27 16.50
N ALA A 136 -12.12 5.28 17.39
CA ALA A 136 -13.11 4.22 17.23
C ALA A 136 -14.50 4.75 17.60
N PRO A 137 -15.53 4.70 16.71
CA PRO A 137 -16.87 5.10 17.07
C PRO A 137 -17.44 4.17 18.15
N PRO A 138 -18.23 4.69 19.12
CA PRO A 138 -18.83 3.87 20.16
C PRO A 138 -19.80 2.87 19.54
N VAL A 139 -19.60 1.60 19.81
CA VAL A 139 -20.54 0.53 19.45
C VAL A 139 -21.78 0.68 20.34
N MET A 140 -22.81 1.34 19.84
CA MET A 140 -24.13 1.29 20.46
C MET A 140 -24.89 0.05 19.99
N PRO A 141 -25.60 -0.67 20.87
CA PRO A 141 -26.44 -1.79 20.47
C PRO A 141 -27.58 -1.29 19.60
N ALA A 142 -27.73 -1.93 18.42
CA ALA A 142 -28.76 -1.61 17.46
C ALA A 142 -30.17 -1.89 18.02
N ALA A 143 -30.96 -0.84 18.20
CA ALA A 143 -32.41 -0.95 18.29
C ALA A 143 -33.02 -0.78 16.88
N PRO A 144 -34.04 -1.55 16.49
CA PRO A 144 -34.62 -1.46 15.16
C PRO A 144 -35.50 -0.22 15.03
N ILE A 145 -35.09 0.73 14.20
CA ILE A 145 -35.98 1.83 13.79
C ILE A 145 -36.38 1.58 12.34
N ALA A 146 -37.66 1.27 12.18
CA ALA A 146 -38.34 1.24 10.90
C ALA A 146 -38.61 2.66 10.39
N GLY A 147 -38.35 2.90 9.11
CA GLY A 147 -39.06 3.85 8.27
C GLY A 147 -38.41 5.20 8.04
N GLN A 148 -37.85 5.41 6.91
CA GLN A 148 -38.25 6.27 5.77
C GLN A 148 -37.02 6.60 4.89
N PRO A 149 -37.12 6.56 3.57
CA PRO A 149 -36.01 6.92 2.70
C PRO A 149 -35.96 8.43 2.54
N MET A 150 -35.04 9.09 3.21
CA MET A 150 -34.63 10.43 2.81
C MET A 150 -33.56 10.31 1.73
N ALA A 151 -33.97 10.54 0.49
CA ALA A 151 -33.06 10.81 -0.62
C ALA A 151 -32.35 12.14 -0.37
N GLY A 152 -31.18 12.04 0.28
CA GLY A 152 -30.21 13.12 0.40
C GLY A 152 -28.92 12.61 -0.22
N SER A 153 -28.61 13.11 -1.41
CA SER A 153 -27.34 12.90 -2.12
C SER A 153 -26.16 13.32 -1.23
N LEU A 154 -25.65 12.39 -0.42
CA LEU A 154 -24.31 12.48 0.14
C LEU A 154 -23.36 12.00 -0.95
N GLY A 155 -22.74 12.94 -1.64
CA GLY A 155 -21.63 12.67 -2.55
C GLY A 155 -20.57 11.87 -1.79
N GLY A 156 -20.52 10.56 -2.02
CA GLY A 156 -19.46 9.72 -1.50
C GLY A 156 -18.13 10.28 -2.00
N TYR A 157 -17.24 10.63 -1.08
CA TYR A 157 -15.86 10.97 -1.42
C TYR A 157 -15.25 9.77 -2.15
N ARG A 158 -15.16 9.86 -3.48
CA ARG A 158 -14.47 8.85 -4.29
C ARG A 158 -13.00 8.93 -3.91
N GLN A 159 -12.51 7.98 -3.15
CA GLN A 159 -11.07 7.84 -2.94
C GLN A 159 -10.40 7.49 -4.26
N GLY A 160 -9.39 8.28 -4.63
CA GLY A 160 -8.57 8.04 -5.82
C GLY A 160 -7.85 6.71 -5.77
N LYS A 161 -7.37 6.25 -6.90
CA LYS A 161 -6.72 4.96 -7.08
C LYS A 161 -5.23 5.11 -7.32
N ILE A 162 -4.42 4.37 -6.57
CA ILE A 162 -2.96 4.35 -6.70
C ILE A 162 -2.56 3.17 -7.59
N VAL A 163 -1.78 3.44 -8.64
CA VAL A 163 -1.23 2.44 -9.56
C VAL A 163 0.29 2.54 -9.57
N ALA A 164 0.95 1.54 -9.02
CA ALA A 164 2.40 1.45 -9.06
C ALA A 164 2.88 0.79 -10.35
N ILE A 165 3.89 1.36 -10.98
CA ILE A 165 4.54 0.77 -12.16
C ILE A 165 5.90 0.22 -11.74
N PHE A 166 6.09 -1.10 -11.81
CA PHE A 166 7.29 -1.77 -11.39
C PHE A 166 7.93 -2.58 -12.53
N GLY A 167 9.23 -2.51 -12.65
CA GLY A 167 9.96 -3.17 -13.74
C GLY A 167 10.77 -4.36 -13.26
N THR A 168 10.73 -5.49 -13.99
CA THR A 168 11.50 -6.71 -13.68
C THR A 168 13.00 -6.54 -13.92
N LYS A 169 13.41 -5.59 -14.77
CA LYS A 169 14.82 -5.26 -15.04
C LYS A 169 14.97 -3.84 -15.57
N GLY A 170 16.22 -3.35 -15.63
CA GLY A 170 16.53 -2.03 -16.18
C GLY A 170 16.26 -1.91 -17.68
N GLY A 171 15.87 -0.73 -18.13
CA GLY A 171 15.70 -0.42 -19.54
C GLY A 171 14.48 -1.03 -20.22
N ILE A 172 13.54 -1.60 -19.46
CA ILE A 172 12.29 -2.15 -20.01
C ILE A 172 11.22 -1.10 -20.29
N GLY A 173 11.46 0.16 -19.91
CA GLY A 173 10.58 1.28 -20.21
C GLY A 173 9.61 1.62 -19.08
N THR A 174 9.92 1.33 -17.81
CA THR A 174 9.07 1.60 -16.64
C THR A 174 8.58 3.04 -16.63
N SER A 175 9.48 4.02 -16.60
CA SER A 175 9.13 5.45 -16.56
C SER A 175 8.38 5.91 -17.82
N VAL A 176 8.77 5.40 -18.99
CA VAL A 176 8.09 5.72 -20.26
C VAL A 176 6.63 5.24 -20.23
N ILE A 177 6.38 4.03 -19.74
CA ILE A 177 5.03 3.50 -19.65
C ILE A 177 4.25 4.19 -18.53
N ALA A 178 4.87 4.48 -17.36
CA ALA A 178 4.24 5.23 -16.27
C ALA A 178 3.71 6.59 -16.74
N ILE A 179 4.54 7.35 -17.44
CA ILE A 179 4.19 8.66 -18.00
C ILE A 179 3.05 8.55 -19.01
N ASN A 180 3.19 7.65 -19.99
CA ASN A 180 2.18 7.53 -21.03
C ASN A 180 0.85 6.96 -20.51
N LEU A 181 0.89 6.07 -19.51
CA LEU A 181 -0.29 5.60 -18.80
C LEU A 181 -0.97 6.74 -18.02
N ALA A 182 -0.21 7.56 -17.29
CA ALA A 182 -0.73 8.71 -16.58
C ALA A 182 -1.44 9.68 -17.55
N VAL A 183 -0.78 10.01 -18.67
CA VAL A 183 -1.38 10.88 -19.71
C VAL A 183 -2.60 10.22 -20.35
N ALA A 184 -2.59 8.92 -20.61
CA ALA A 184 -3.76 8.22 -21.15
C ALA A 184 -4.96 8.23 -20.19
N LEU A 185 -4.72 8.28 -18.88
CA LEU A 185 -5.77 8.32 -17.84
C LEU A 185 -6.38 9.70 -17.64
N THR A 186 -5.76 10.81 -18.12
CA THR A 186 -6.37 12.15 -18.04
C THR A 186 -7.59 12.31 -18.94
N ARG A 187 -7.84 11.36 -19.84
CA ARG A 187 -9.04 11.37 -20.68
C ARG A 187 -10.30 11.39 -19.82
N GLN A 188 -11.38 11.95 -20.32
CA GLN A 188 -12.67 12.10 -19.62
C GLN A 188 -12.58 12.99 -18.36
N ASP A 189 -11.75 14.05 -18.41
CA ASP A 189 -11.60 15.05 -17.35
C ASP A 189 -11.16 14.47 -16.00
N ARG A 190 -10.41 13.35 -16.00
CA ARG A 190 -9.88 12.75 -14.79
C ARG A 190 -8.69 13.54 -14.26
N LYS A 191 -8.67 13.75 -12.94
CA LYS A 191 -7.53 14.33 -12.25
C LYS A 191 -6.48 13.25 -12.04
N VAL A 192 -5.32 13.39 -12.66
CA VAL A 192 -4.24 12.40 -12.60
C VAL A 192 -2.97 13.02 -12.06
N ALA A 193 -2.39 12.39 -11.06
CA ALA A 193 -1.05 12.69 -10.58
C ALA A 193 -0.06 11.62 -11.02
N LEU A 194 1.20 12.03 -11.21
CA LEU A 194 2.33 11.15 -11.46
C LEU A 194 3.41 11.42 -10.43
N VAL A 195 3.83 10.38 -9.70
CA VAL A 195 4.88 10.47 -8.67
C VAL A 195 6.12 9.75 -9.18
N ASP A 196 7.24 10.42 -9.17
CA ASP A 196 8.55 9.84 -9.44
C ASP A 196 9.15 9.30 -8.14
N ALA A 197 8.96 8.02 -7.88
CA ALA A 197 9.53 7.31 -6.73
C ALA A 197 10.86 6.60 -7.07
N SER A 198 11.46 6.87 -8.23
CA SER A 198 12.83 6.51 -8.56
C SER A 198 13.81 7.55 -7.98
N LEU A 199 13.88 7.64 -6.66
CA LEU A 199 14.42 8.78 -5.91
C LEU A 199 15.85 9.21 -6.28
N HIS A 200 16.74 8.26 -6.62
CA HIS A 200 18.15 8.54 -6.90
C HIS A 200 18.40 8.99 -8.36
N PHE A 201 17.63 8.43 -9.29
CA PHE A 201 17.79 8.66 -10.73
C PHE A 201 16.41 8.77 -11.38
N GLY A 202 15.61 9.73 -10.91
CA GLY A 202 14.27 9.98 -11.44
C GLY A 202 14.32 10.66 -12.81
N ASP A 203 13.61 10.10 -13.77
CA ASP A 203 13.62 10.54 -15.16
C ASP A 203 12.32 11.26 -15.56
N VAL A 204 11.27 11.25 -14.73
CA VAL A 204 9.96 11.81 -15.08
C VAL A 204 10.03 13.27 -15.48
N GLY A 205 10.83 14.09 -14.77
CA GLY A 205 11.01 15.50 -15.09
C GLY A 205 11.58 15.71 -16.49
N VAL A 206 12.62 14.95 -16.86
CA VAL A 206 13.27 15.02 -18.17
C VAL A 206 12.33 14.52 -19.28
N LEU A 207 11.66 13.39 -19.03
CA LEU A 207 10.76 12.75 -19.99
C LEU A 207 9.46 13.54 -20.26
N LEU A 208 9.11 14.48 -19.38
CA LEU A 208 7.99 15.41 -19.54
C LEU A 208 8.45 16.84 -19.88
N ASN A 209 9.76 17.05 -20.05
CA ASN A 209 10.36 18.38 -20.24
C ASN A 209 9.90 19.39 -19.16
N LEU A 210 9.88 18.93 -17.90
CA LEU A 210 9.51 19.75 -16.76
C LEU A 210 10.75 20.24 -16.02
N GLN A 211 10.71 21.50 -15.59
CA GLN A 211 11.69 22.07 -14.68
C GLN A 211 11.03 22.26 -13.32
N ALA A 212 11.38 21.40 -12.36
CA ALA A 212 10.84 21.49 -11.01
C ALA A 212 11.64 22.45 -10.15
N THR A 213 10.94 23.27 -9.40
CA THR A 213 11.51 24.05 -8.30
C THR A 213 11.44 23.32 -6.96
N ARG A 214 10.58 22.29 -6.88
CA ARG A 214 10.34 21.44 -5.70
C ARG A 214 10.30 19.97 -6.10
N SER A 215 10.57 19.10 -5.14
CA SER A 215 10.62 17.66 -5.32
C SER A 215 10.02 16.95 -4.11
N ILE A 216 9.88 15.63 -4.19
CA ILE A 216 9.43 14.81 -3.08
C ILE A 216 10.33 14.91 -1.84
N ALA A 217 11.62 15.28 -1.97
CA ALA A 217 12.51 15.50 -0.83
C ALA A 217 12.08 16.70 0.02
N ASP A 218 11.32 17.64 -0.51
CA ASP A 218 10.84 18.79 0.26
C ASP A 218 9.74 18.39 1.26
N VAL A 219 9.09 17.23 1.05
CA VAL A 219 8.12 16.66 1.99
C VAL A 219 8.76 16.33 3.34
N SER A 220 10.02 15.87 3.35
CA SER A 220 10.72 15.51 4.60
C SER A 220 10.82 16.67 5.60
N LYS A 221 10.74 17.91 5.12
CA LYS A 221 10.83 19.11 5.95
C LYS A 221 9.50 19.53 6.59
N VAL A 222 8.38 19.00 6.08
CA VAL A 222 7.03 19.50 6.40
C VAL A 222 6.02 18.35 6.64
N ILE A 223 6.53 17.15 6.90
CA ILE A 223 5.71 15.93 7.03
C ILE A 223 4.63 16.02 8.11
N SER A 224 4.89 16.77 9.20
CA SER A 224 3.94 16.97 10.29
C SER A 224 2.72 17.81 9.89
N ASP A 225 2.89 18.68 8.90
CA ASP A 225 1.89 19.64 8.43
C ASP A 225 1.43 19.32 6.99
N LEU A 226 1.69 18.09 6.53
CA LEU A 226 1.38 17.68 5.16
C LEU A 226 -0.13 17.63 4.96
N ASP A 227 -0.62 18.49 4.07
CA ASP A 227 -2.01 18.57 3.65
C ASP A 227 -2.13 18.73 2.12
N ALA A 228 -3.37 18.78 1.62
CA ALA A 228 -3.65 18.90 0.20
C ALA A 228 -3.10 20.20 -0.42
N GLU A 229 -3.14 21.32 0.31
CA GLU A 229 -2.65 22.61 -0.16
C GLU A 229 -1.13 22.57 -0.33
N LEU A 230 -0.43 21.99 0.62
CA LEU A 230 1.02 21.85 0.59
C LEU A 230 1.45 20.89 -0.53
N ILE A 231 0.78 19.73 -0.69
CA ILE A 231 1.02 18.84 -1.83
C ILE A 231 0.82 19.57 -3.16
N GLU A 232 -0.26 20.33 -3.31
CA GLU A 232 -0.53 21.08 -4.54
C GLU A 232 0.61 22.05 -4.90
N THR A 233 1.26 22.67 -3.89
CA THR A 233 2.42 23.54 -4.12
C THR A 233 3.69 22.83 -4.57
N MET A 234 3.77 21.51 -4.35
CA MET A 234 4.92 20.68 -4.73
C MET A 234 4.76 20.06 -6.13
N LEU A 235 3.54 20.04 -6.64
CA LEU A 235 3.23 19.47 -7.93
C LEU A 235 3.60 20.40 -9.07
N THR A 236 4.22 19.83 -10.11
CA THR A 236 4.54 20.53 -11.35
C THR A 236 3.50 20.17 -12.41
N PRO A 237 2.68 21.12 -12.92
CA PRO A 237 1.68 20.83 -13.93
C PRO A 237 2.33 20.60 -15.30
N HIS A 238 1.82 19.60 -16.03
CA HIS A 238 2.19 19.33 -17.42
C HIS A 238 1.05 19.67 -18.37
N SER A 239 1.36 20.03 -19.61
CA SER A 239 0.38 20.43 -20.66
C SER A 239 -0.65 19.35 -21.02
N SER A 240 -0.42 18.10 -20.66
CA SER A 240 -1.37 16.99 -20.82
C SER A 240 -2.47 16.94 -19.77
N GLY A 241 -2.41 17.79 -18.73
CA GLY A 241 -3.31 17.76 -17.57
C GLY A 241 -2.80 16.93 -16.40
N VAL A 242 -1.69 16.17 -16.56
CA VAL A 242 -1.03 15.47 -15.45
C VAL A 242 -0.32 16.48 -14.54
N LYS A 243 -0.41 16.28 -13.22
CA LYS A 243 0.42 16.96 -12.23
C LYS A 243 1.49 16.02 -11.71
N ALA A 244 2.76 16.41 -11.81
CA ALA A 244 3.88 15.54 -11.46
C ALA A 244 4.54 15.96 -10.14
N LEU A 245 4.72 15.01 -9.22
CA LEU A 245 5.63 15.13 -8.07
C LEU A 245 6.96 14.48 -8.46
N LEU A 246 8.00 15.29 -8.60
CA LEU A 246 9.26 14.86 -9.18
C LEU A 246 10.23 14.32 -8.11
N ALA A 247 11.09 13.41 -8.53
CA ALA A 247 12.22 12.94 -7.72
C ALA A 247 13.19 14.10 -7.39
N PRO A 248 14.03 13.95 -6.36
CA PRO A 248 15.05 14.95 -6.03
C PRO A 248 16.03 15.15 -7.19
N GLY A 249 16.42 16.40 -7.44
CA GLY A 249 17.40 16.72 -8.48
C GLY A 249 18.84 16.31 -8.15
N ARG A 250 19.09 15.80 -6.94
CA ARG A 250 20.41 15.33 -6.46
C ARG A 250 20.23 14.01 -5.70
N PRO A 251 21.04 12.97 -5.98
CA PRO A 251 20.93 11.69 -5.30
C PRO A 251 21.06 11.76 -3.78
N GLU A 252 21.84 12.71 -3.24
CA GLU A 252 22.02 12.86 -1.79
C GLU A 252 20.72 13.27 -1.09
N LEU A 253 19.82 13.95 -1.79
CA LEU A 253 18.51 14.33 -1.26
C LEU A 253 17.52 13.16 -1.23
N ALA A 254 17.81 12.09 -1.95
CA ALA A 254 16.99 10.87 -1.92
C ALA A 254 16.99 10.23 -0.53
N GLU A 255 18.11 10.31 0.19
CA GLU A 255 18.26 9.77 1.55
C GLU A 255 17.34 10.46 2.58
N LEU A 256 16.79 11.64 2.25
CA LEU A 256 15.82 12.35 3.10
C LEU A 256 14.40 11.79 2.96
N VAL A 257 14.14 10.96 1.94
CA VAL A 257 12.80 10.44 1.64
C VAL A 257 12.67 9.03 2.17
N SER A 258 11.94 8.87 3.25
CA SER A 258 11.66 7.56 3.84
C SER A 258 10.38 6.92 3.26
N ALA A 259 10.20 5.64 3.56
CA ALA A 259 8.96 4.90 3.28
C ALA A 259 7.72 5.57 3.88
N GLU A 260 7.85 6.15 5.09
CA GLU A 260 6.76 6.89 5.76
C GLU A 260 6.39 8.17 5.02
N HIS A 261 7.39 8.90 4.49
CA HIS A 261 7.15 10.08 3.67
C HIS A 261 6.35 9.74 2.40
N LEU A 262 6.75 8.68 1.69
CA LEU A 262 6.01 8.21 0.51
C LEU A 262 4.59 7.79 0.85
N LYS A 263 4.39 7.05 1.94
CA LYS A 263 3.07 6.64 2.41
C LYS A 263 2.18 7.83 2.72
N ALA A 264 2.68 8.84 3.43
CA ALA A 264 1.93 10.05 3.76
C ALA A 264 1.52 10.83 2.51
N VAL A 265 2.47 11.05 1.58
CA VAL A 265 2.21 11.69 0.29
C VAL A 265 1.14 10.95 -0.51
N LEU A 266 1.26 9.63 -0.65
CA LEU A 266 0.30 8.83 -1.41
C LEU A 266 -1.08 8.83 -0.77
N THR A 267 -1.16 8.85 0.56
CA THR A 267 -2.42 8.93 1.30
C THR A 267 -3.12 10.25 1.03
N GLU A 268 -2.40 11.37 1.07
CA GLU A 268 -2.95 12.69 0.80
C GLU A 268 -3.36 12.83 -0.67
N MET A 269 -2.49 12.43 -1.61
CA MET A 269 -2.77 12.50 -3.04
C MET A 269 -3.99 11.65 -3.45
N ARG A 270 -4.27 10.56 -2.75
CA ARG A 270 -5.47 9.72 -2.95
C ARG A 270 -6.77 10.50 -2.72
N SER A 271 -6.75 11.52 -1.87
CA SER A 271 -7.92 12.39 -1.63
C SER A 271 -8.12 13.44 -2.72
N MET A 272 -7.05 13.81 -3.44
CA MET A 272 -6.99 14.95 -4.37
C MET A 272 -7.21 14.56 -5.84
N PHE A 273 -6.85 13.31 -6.21
CA PHE A 273 -6.79 12.83 -7.59
C PHE A 273 -7.65 11.59 -7.80
N ASP A 274 -8.19 11.41 -9.02
CA ASP A 274 -8.87 10.17 -9.39
C ASP A 274 -7.87 9.01 -9.53
N TYR A 275 -6.68 9.30 -10.08
CA TYR A 275 -5.58 8.35 -10.23
C TYR A 275 -4.24 8.95 -9.80
N VAL A 276 -3.47 8.18 -9.06
CA VAL A 276 -2.08 8.47 -8.71
C VAL A 276 -1.21 7.37 -9.32
N ILE A 277 -0.46 7.70 -10.36
CA ILE A 277 0.49 6.78 -10.99
C ILE A 277 1.83 6.97 -10.33
N VAL A 278 2.49 5.88 -9.95
CA VAL A 278 3.79 5.94 -9.26
C VAL A 278 4.83 5.18 -10.09
N ASP A 279 5.80 5.90 -10.62
CA ASP A 279 6.99 5.30 -11.25
C ASP A 279 7.97 4.87 -10.17
N THR A 280 8.28 3.57 -10.09
CA THR A 280 9.10 3.03 -9.02
C THR A 280 10.49 2.64 -9.48
N ALA A 281 11.46 2.73 -8.57
CA ALA A 281 12.75 2.08 -8.76
C ALA A 281 12.58 0.54 -8.80
N ARG A 282 13.53 -0.16 -9.40
CA ARG A 282 13.52 -1.65 -9.56
C ARG A 282 14.15 -2.39 -8.39
N THR A 283 14.08 -1.83 -7.23
CA THR A 283 14.53 -2.45 -5.97
C THR A 283 13.32 -2.74 -5.11
N LEU A 284 13.41 -3.73 -4.23
CA LEU A 284 12.36 -4.00 -3.23
C LEU A 284 12.81 -3.43 -1.87
N LYS A 285 13.37 -2.21 -1.87
CA LYS A 285 13.67 -1.46 -0.64
C LYS A 285 12.39 -0.91 -0.03
N ASP A 286 12.48 -0.45 1.22
CA ASP A 286 11.34 -0.01 2.02
C ASP A 286 10.50 1.07 1.34
N GLU A 287 11.13 2.00 0.63
CA GLU A 287 10.44 3.08 -0.09
C GLU A 287 9.54 2.51 -1.21
N VAL A 288 10.07 1.57 -1.98
CA VAL A 288 9.31 0.93 -3.06
C VAL A 288 8.22 0.02 -2.48
N LEU A 289 8.53 -0.70 -1.41
CA LEU A 289 7.56 -1.56 -0.73
C LEU A 289 6.40 -0.74 -0.17
N ALA A 290 6.68 0.43 0.42
CA ALA A 290 5.62 1.35 0.87
C ALA A 290 4.71 1.80 -0.28
N VAL A 291 5.26 2.01 -1.48
CA VAL A 291 4.46 2.28 -2.69
C VAL A 291 3.62 1.08 -3.08
N LEU A 292 4.22 -0.12 -3.16
CA LEU A 292 3.52 -1.34 -3.56
C LEU A 292 2.41 -1.72 -2.57
N ASP A 293 2.64 -1.54 -1.26
CA ASP A 293 1.65 -1.81 -0.21
C ASP A 293 0.42 -0.90 -0.35
N ASN A 294 0.64 0.39 -0.64
CA ASN A 294 -0.43 1.38 -0.78
C ASN A 294 -1.13 1.35 -2.15
N ALA A 295 -0.56 0.67 -3.14
CA ALA A 295 -1.13 0.59 -4.48
C ALA A 295 -2.41 -0.26 -4.51
N ASP A 296 -3.43 0.21 -5.22
CA ASP A 296 -4.63 -0.56 -5.56
C ASP A 296 -4.34 -1.57 -6.68
N ARG A 297 -3.39 -1.23 -7.58
CA ARG A 297 -2.86 -2.12 -8.64
C ARG A 297 -1.38 -1.89 -8.82
N ILE A 298 -0.70 -2.97 -9.18
CA ILE A 298 0.71 -2.98 -9.57
C ILE A 298 0.78 -3.39 -11.04
N VAL A 299 1.24 -2.52 -11.91
CA VAL A 299 1.56 -2.87 -13.29
C VAL A 299 2.99 -3.37 -13.30
N LEU A 300 3.16 -4.69 -13.32
CA LEU A 300 4.46 -5.34 -13.41
C LEU A 300 4.87 -5.44 -14.87
N LEU A 301 5.91 -4.72 -15.27
CA LEU A 301 6.46 -4.77 -16.62
C LEU A 301 7.52 -5.86 -16.76
N GLY A 302 7.36 -6.68 -17.77
CA GLY A 302 8.35 -7.66 -18.24
C GLY A 302 8.63 -7.52 -19.73
N THR A 303 9.65 -8.22 -20.21
CA THR A 303 10.01 -8.36 -21.64
C THR A 303 10.14 -9.85 -21.99
N PRO A 304 9.98 -10.25 -23.29
CA PRO A 304 10.01 -11.65 -23.70
C PRO A 304 11.42 -12.22 -23.76
N ASP A 305 12.14 -12.16 -22.62
CA ASP A 305 13.47 -12.72 -22.44
C ASP A 305 13.60 -13.42 -21.08
N ILE A 306 14.48 -14.42 -21.01
CA ILE A 306 14.65 -15.30 -19.86
C ILE A 306 14.93 -14.55 -18.55
N PRO A 307 15.86 -13.55 -18.49
CA PRO A 307 16.11 -12.81 -17.26
C PRO A 307 14.86 -12.05 -16.75
N SER A 308 14.10 -11.44 -17.65
CA SER A 308 12.87 -10.73 -17.29
C SER A 308 11.80 -11.68 -16.76
N ILE A 309 11.62 -12.84 -17.39
CA ILE A 309 10.67 -13.88 -16.98
C ILE A 309 11.04 -14.44 -15.60
N LYS A 310 12.35 -14.75 -15.39
CA LYS A 310 12.83 -15.18 -14.07
C LYS A 310 12.50 -14.15 -12.99
N ASN A 311 12.80 -12.86 -13.25
CA ASN A 311 12.58 -11.80 -12.27
C ASN A 311 11.08 -11.54 -12.03
N ALA A 312 10.23 -11.68 -13.06
CA ALA A 312 8.79 -11.63 -12.90
C ALA A 312 8.29 -12.74 -11.96
N ARG A 313 8.79 -13.98 -12.14
CA ARG A 313 8.48 -15.09 -11.24
C ARG A 313 8.90 -14.80 -9.81
N THR A 314 10.14 -14.30 -9.61
CA THR A 314 10.61 -13.90 -8.27
C THR A 314 9.73 -12.81 -7.66
N PHE A 315 9.27 -11.83 -8.48
CA PHE A 315 8.33 -10.81 -7.99
C PHE A 315 7.02 -11.43 -7.51
N PHE A 316 6.44 -12.40 -8.24
CA PHE A 316 5.21 -13.06 -7.81
C PHE A 316 5.41 -13.90 -6.54
N GLU A 317 6.55 -14.57 -6.38
CA GLU A 317 6.91 -15.27 -5.15
C GLU A 317 6.99 -14.31 -3.95
N VAL A 318 7.57 -13.11 -4.15
CA VAL A 318 7.59 -12.04 -3.14
C VAL A 318 6.19 -11.50 -2.89
N ALA A 319 5.39 -11.25 -3.93
CA ALA A 319 4.02 -10.75 -3.79
C ALA A 319 3.13 -11.72 -2.99
N GLU A 320 3.31 -13.02 -3.19
CA GLU A 320 2.65 -14.07 -2.41
C GLU A 320 3.09 -14.05 -0.95
N ALA A 321 4.41 -13.95 -0.69
CA ALA A 321 4.97 -13.84 0.66
C ALA A 321 4.47 -12.58 1.39
N LEU A 322 4.15 -11.51 0.64
CA LEU A 322 3.56 -10.27 1.13
C LEU A 322 2.05 -10.32 1.27
N ALA A 323 1.44 -11.49 1.01
CA ALA A 323 -0.01 -11.67 1.00
C ALA A 323 -0.76 -10.70 0.06
N TYR A 324 -0.13 -10.27 -1.05
CA TYR A 324 -0.84 -9.50 -2.06
C TYR A 324 -1.84 -10.39 -2.78
N PRO A 325 -3.10 -9.97 -2.92
CA PRO A 325 -4.07 -10.74 -3.68
C PRO A 325 -3.62 -10.83 -5.15
N PRO A 326 -3.81 -11.98 -5.82
CA PRO A 326 -3.40 -12.17 -7.22
C PRO A 326 -3.93 -11.10 -8.17
N SER A 327 -5.11 -10.55 -7.88
CA SER A 327 -5.72 -9.45 -8.64
C SER A 327 -4.99 -8.12 -8.50
N LYS A 328 -4.12 -7.94 -7.50
CA LYS A 328 -3.37 -6.68 -7.29
C LYS A 328 -2.36 -6.43 -8.39
N THR A 329 -1.81 -7.49 -9.03
CA THR A 329 -0.75 -7.37 -10.03
C THR A 329 -1.27 -7.61 -11.44
N LEU A 330 -1.09 -6.62 -12.32
CA LEU A 330 -1.30 -6.71 -13.76
C LEU A 330 0.04 -6.95 -14.43
N PHE A 331 0.30 -8.16 -14.91
CA PHE A 331 1.52 -8.45 -15.63
C PHE A 331 1.42 -8.01 -17.08
N VAL A 332 2.31 -7.13 -17.51
CA VAL A 332 2.32 -6.52 -18.84
C VAL A 332 3.63 -6.83 -19.54
N LEU A 333 3.57 -7.43 -20.69
CA LEU A 333 4.73 -7.67 -21.56
C LEU A 333 4.98 -6.46 -22.44
N ASN A 334 6.11 -5.80 -22.23
CA ASN A 334 6.59 -4.72 -23.09
C ASN A 334 7.59 -5.22 -24.12
N LYS A 335 7.79 -4.46 -25.18
CA LYS A 335 8.69 -4.77 -26.31
C LYS A 335 8.38 -6.12 -26.96
N MET A 336 7.10 -6.45 -27.09
CA MET A 336 6.66 -7.66 -27.81
C MET A 336 6.88 -7.49 -29.31
N ASP A 337 7.65 -8.41 -29.89
CA ASP A 337 7.85 -8.54 -31.34
C ASP A 337 7.17 -9.83 -31.82
N ARG A 338 6.58 -9.82 -33.01
CA ARG A 338 6.06 -11.03 -33.68
C ARG A 338 7.13 -12.10 -33.89
N ARG A 339 8.39 -11.69 -33.91
CA ARG A 339 9.58 -12.58 -34.03
C ARG A 339 10.15 -13.01 -32.68
N SER A 340 9.50 -12.66 -31.56
CA SER A 340 9.95 -13.11 -30.24
C SER A 340 9.95 -14.64 -30.18
N LEU A 341 11.06 -15.22 -29.73
CA LEU A 341 11.23 -16.67 -29.62
C LEU A 341 10.37 -17.29 -28.52
N ILE A 342 9.93 -16.47 -27.55
CA ILE A 342 9.11 -16.88 -26.42
C ILE A 342 7.76 -16.18 -26.55
N SER A 343 6.71 -16.97 -26.67
CA SER A 343 5.32 -16.46 -26.77
C SER A 343 4.77 -16.03 -25.40
N ALA A 344 3.76 -15.16 -25.41
CA ALA A 344 3.07 -14.77 -24.18
C ALA A 344 2.47 -15.96 -23.44
N LYS A 345 1.94 -16.97 -24.16
CA LYS A 345 1.38 -18.20 -23.55
C LYS A 345 2.44 -19.03 -22.83
N GLU A 346 3.63 -19.14 -23.38
CA GLU A 346 4.75 -19.85 -22.72
C GLU A 346 5.20 -19.11 -21.48
N ILE A 347 5.20 -17.78 -21.52
CA ILE A 347 5.51 -16.93 -20.36
C ILE A 347 4.46 -17.12 -19.27
N GLU A 348 3.16 -17.06 -19.60
CA GLU A 348 2.05 -17.30 -18.67
C GLU A 348 2.15 -18.67 -17.99
N ALA A 349 2.44 -19.70 -18.78
CA ALA A 349 2.61 -21.07 -18.26
C ALA A 349 3.78 -21.17 -17.27
N HIS A 350 4.87 -20.44 -17.54
CA HIS A 350 6.07 -20.47 -16.71
C HIS A 350 5.91 -19.67 -15.40
N ILE A 351 5.33 -18.47 -15.46
CA ILE A 351 5.14 -17.61 -14.30
C ILE A 351 3.85 -17.94 -13.51
N LYS A 352 2.96 -18.76 -14.08
CA LYS A 352 1.63 -19.11 -13.52
C LYS A 352 0.75 -17.89 -13.22
N HIS A 353 0.88 -16.86 -14.03
CA HIS A 353 0.10 -15.63 -13.91
C HIS A 353 -0.29 -15.14 -15.33
N PRO A 354 -1.53 -14.67 -15.55
CA PRO A 354 -1.97 -14.22 -16.86
C PRO A 354 -1.26 -12.94 -17.30
N VAL A 355 -0.99 -12.81 -18.61
CA VAL A 355 -0.51 -11.58 -19.23
C VAL A 355 -1.70 -10.64 -19.46
N ALA A 356 -1.75 -9.55 -18.73
CA ALA A 356 -2.84 -8.58 -18.78
C ALA A 356 -2.86 -7.75 -20.07
N ALA A 357 -1.67 -7.42 -20.61
CA ALA A 357 -1.53 -6.68 -21.86
C ALA A 357 -0.17 -6.97 -22.52
N GLN A 358 -0.10 -6.76 -23.83
CA GLN A 358 1.12 -6.86 -24.63
C GLN A 358 1.34 -5.52 -25.34
N LEU A 359 2.48 -4.89 -25.09
CA LEU A 359 2.87 -3.64 -25.71
C LEU A 359 3.91 -3.95 -26.81
N PRO A 360 3.63 -3.60 -28.08
CA PRO A 360 4.52 -3.91 -29.18
C PRO A 360 5.81 -3.12 -29.09
N VAL A 361 6.91 -3.68 -29.62
CA VAL A 361 8.16 -2.95 -29.81
C VAL A 361 7.95 -1.85 -30.85
N ASP A 362 8.27 -0.61 -30.47
CA ASP A 362 8.29 0.57 -31.36
C ASP A 362 9.36 1.54 -30.83
N GLU A 363 10.61 1.25 -31.20
CA GLU A 363 11.76 2.03 -30.74
C GLU A 363 11.72 3.47 -31.27
N VAL A 364 11.24 3.66 -32.49
CA VAL A 364 11.18 4.98 -33.13
C VAL A 364 10.24 5.89 -32.34
N THR A 365 9.04 5.41 -32.03
CA THR A 365 8.06 6.15 -31.22
C THR A 365 8.59 6.40 -29.82
N ALA A 366 9.12 5.38 -29.15
CA ALA A 366 9.63 5.49 -27.79
C ALA A 366 10.81 6.47 -27.68
N VAL A 367 11.84 6.31 -28.52
CA VAL A 367 13.03 7.18 -28.53
C VAL A 367 12.65 8.62 -28.92
N SER A 368 11.76 8.81 -29.90
CA SER A 368 11.28 10.15 -30.27
C SER A 368 10.57 10.84 -29.09
N SER A 369 9.73 10.11 -28.35
CA SER A 369 9.02 10.62 -27.15
C SER A 369 10.02 11.01 -26.06
N ILE A 370 10.97 10.14 -25.74
CA ILE A 370 12.02 10.37 -24.74
C ILE A 370 12.83 11.64 -25.06
N ASN A 371 13.36 11.72 -26.28
CA ASN A 371 14.26 12.82 -26.68
C ASN A 371 13.56 14.18 -26.83
N LYS A 372 12.24 14.18 -27.05
CA LYS A 372 11.45 15.41 -27.15
C LYS A 372 10.80 15.83 -25.83
N GLY A 373 10.78 14.95 -24.85
CA GLY A 373 10.03 15.18 -23.62
C GLY A 373 8.51 15.29 -23.86
N VAL A 374 7.99 14.57 -24.86
CA VAL A 374 6.57 14.59 -25.24
C VAL A 374 6.01 13.17 -25.20
N PRO A 375 5.02 12.88 -24.35
CA PRO A 375 4.39 11.57 -24.27
C PRO A 375 3.76 11.15 -25.60
N PHE A 376 4.08 9.94 -26.08
CA PHE A 376 3.63 9.49 -27.41
C PHE A 376 2.12 9.28 -27.51
N VAL A 377 1.41 9.06 -26.40
CA VAL A 377 -0.06 8.94 -26.39
C VAL A 377 -0.76 10.28 -26.64
N ASN A 378 -0.07 11.41 -26.44
CA ASN A 378 -0.59 12.76 -26.65
C ASN A 378 0.02 13.47 -27.86
N ASP A 379 1.12 12.98 -28.42
CA ASP A 379 1.72 13.56 -29.63
C ASP A 379 0.88 13.21 -30.86
N PRO A 380 0.36 14.21 -31.62
CA PRO A 380 -0.44 13.98 -32.82
C PRO A 380 0.21 13.07 -33.86
N ARG A 381 1.55 12.99 -33.89
CA ARG A 381 2.31 12.18 -34.84
C ARG A 381 2.42 10.71 -34.45
N SER A 382 2.32 10.40 -33.17
CA SER A 382 2.55 9.04 -32.63
C SER A 382 1.33 8.43 -31.93
N LYS A 383 0.29 9.22 -31.57
CA LYS A 383 -0.90 8.73 -30.88
C LYS A 383 -1.65 7.60 -31.60
N SER A 384 -1.49 7.46 -32.91
CA SER A 384 -2.09 6.40 -33.72
C SER A 384 -1.19 5.17 -33.91
N THR A 385 0.03 5.17 -33.38
CA THR A 385 0.92 4.00 -33.46
C THR A 385 0.39 2.85 -32.64
N ALA A 386 0.80 1.62 -33.00
CA ALA A 386 0.39 0.42 -32.29
C ALA A 386 0.77 0.47 -30.80
N LEU A 387 1.95 1.02 -30.47
CA LEU A 387 2.41 1.19 -29.09
C LEU A 387 1.51 2.15 -28.32
N ALA A 388 1.20 3.32 -28.88
CA ALA A 388 0.33 4.31 -28.24
C ALA A 388 -1.07 3.75 -28.00
N GLN A 389 -1.65 3.07 -28.98
CA GLN A 389 -2.97 2.43 -28.84
C GLN A 389 -2.97 1.32 -27.79
N ALA A 390 -1.90 0.52 -27.71
CA ALA A 390 -1.78 -0.51 -26.69
C ALA A 390 -1.70 0.06 -25.27
N VAL A 391 -1.00 1.20 -25.06
CA VAL A 391 -0.96 1.89 -23.76
C VAL A 391 -2.32 2.52 -23.43
N ILE A 392 -3.05 3.04 -24.41
CA ILE A 392 -4.40 3.54 -24.22
C ILE A 392 -5.34 2.39 -23.77
N GLN A 393 -5.25 1.22 -24.41
CA GLN A 393 -6.02 0.04 -24.01
C GLN A 393 -5.64 -0.45 -22.60
N LEU A 394 -4.36 -0.36 -22.23
CA LEU A 394 -3.92 -0.66 -20.86
C LEU A 394 -4.55 0.32 -19.86
N ALA A 395 -4.63 1.61 -20.19
CA ALA A 395 -5.31 2.60 -19.36
C ALA A 395 -6.80 2.29 -19.18
N ASP A 396 -7.49 1.92 -20.26
CA ASP A 396 -8.89 1.51 -20.20
C ASP A 396 -9.08 0.27 -19.31
N LYS A 397 -8.18 -0.71 -19.42
CA LYS A 397 -8.19 -1.90 -18.57
C LYS A 397 -7.99 -1.55 -17.09
N VAL A 398 -7.02 -0.70 -16.77
CA VAL A 398 -6.77 -0.21 -15.40
C VAL A 398 -8.01 0.50 -14.85
N MET A 399 -8.66 1.34 -15.66
CA MET A 399 -9.90 2.02 -15.25
C MET A 399 -11.02 1.04 -14.94
N ILE A 400 -11.25 0.04 -15.78
CA ILE A 400 -12.31 -0.96 -15.60
C ILE A 400 -12.06 -1.78 -14.34
N GLU A 401 -10.84 -2.24 -14.12
CA GLU A 401 -10.50 -3.09 -12.97
C GLU A 401 -10.48 -2.34 -11.63
N LEU A 402 -10.38 -1.01 -11.65
CA LEU A 402 -10.41 -0.15 -10.47
C LEU A 402 -11.78 0.49 -10.21
N GLN A 403 -12.75 0.29 -11.10
CA GLN A 403 -14.13 0.68 -10.79
C GLN A 403 -14.66 -0.14 -9.63
N PRO A 404 -15.41 0.47 -8.69
CA PRO A 404 -16.16 -0.31 -7.71
C PRO A 404 -17.04 -1.30 -8.48
N VAL A 405 -17.05 -2.54 -8.07
CA VAL A 405 -18.10 -3.46 -8.51
C VAL A 405 -19.39 -2.85 -7.98
N GLU A 406 -20.16 -2.17 -8.85
CA GLU A 406 -21.55 -1.87 -8.52
C GLU A 406 -22.16 -3.22 -8.19
N GLU A 407 -22.62 -3.39 -6.96
CA GLU A 407 -23.51 -4.50 -6.64
C GLU A 407 -24.61 -4.43 -7.69
N ILE A 408 -24.53 -5.35 -8.65
CA ILE A 408 -25.61 -5.56 -9.59
C ILE A 408 -26.75 -6.00 -8.66
N SER A 409 -27.62 -5.05 -8.32
CA SER A 409 -28.90 -5.34 -7.71
C SER A 409 -29.64 -6.17 -8.75
N VAL A 410 -29.46 -7.49 -8.68
CA VAL A 410 -30.32 -8.44 -9.39
C VAL A 410 -31.71 -8.06 -8.89
N PRO A 411 -32.62 -7.59 -9.76
CA PRO A 411 -33.99 -7.34 -9.32
C PRO A 411 -34.47 -8.69 -8.77
N VAL A 412 -34.66 -8.75 -7.45
CA VAL A 412 -35.33 -9.88 -6.82
C VAL A 412 -36.70 -9.86 -7.48
N ALA A 413 -36.89 -10.76 -8.46
CA ALA A 413 -38.20 -11.05 -9.01
C ALA A 413 -39.06 -11.35 -7.80
N ALA A 414 -40.08 -10.51 -7.60
CA ALA A 414 -40.99 -10.62 -6.49
C ALA A 414 -41.46 -12.07 -6.41
N ALA A 415 -41.03 -12.75 -5.35
CA ALA A 415 -41.48 -14.10 -5.08
C ALA A 415 -43.01 -14.01 -4.94
N GLU A 416 -43.74 -14.55 -5.92
CA GLU A 416 -45.18 -14.68 -5.84
C GLU A 416 -45.47 -15.43 -4.54
N THR A 417 -46.22 -14.79 -3.64
CA THR A 417 -46.59 -15.40 -2.37
C THR A 417 -47.46 -16.61 -2.65
N SER A 418 -47.35 -17.64 -1.83
CA SER A 418 -48.11 -18.90 -1.95
C SER A 418 -49.64 -18.67 -2.02
N GLU A 419 -50.15 -17.51 -1.62
CA GLU A 419 -51.53 -17.09 -1.73
C GLU A 419 -51.94 -16.71 -3.18
N ASP A 420 -51.07 -16.10 -3.96
CA ASP A 420 -51.36 -15.72 -5.35
C ASP A 420 -51.43 -16.93 -6.27
N VAL A 421 -50.60 -17.93 -5.99
CA VAL A 421 -50.63 -19.25 -6.72
C VAL A 421 -51.93 -20.01 -6.37
N ALA A 422 -52.41 -19.94 -5.10
CA ALA A 422 -53.64 -20.57 -4.68
C ALA A 422 -54.89 -19.90 -5.29
N ARG A 423 -54.92 -18.56 -5.38
CA ARG A 423 -56.00 -17.82 -6.05
C ARG A 423 -56.13 -18.10 -7.54
N ARG A 424 -55.03 -18.22 -8.25
CA ARG A 424 -55.02 -18.59 -9.69
C ARG A 424 -55.48 -20.04 -9.95
N ARG A 425 -55.28 -20.98 -9.01
CA ARG A 425 -55.74 -22.35 -9.12
C ARG A 425 -57.25 -22.46 -8.83
N LEU A 426 -57.80 -21.70 -7.88
CA LEU A 426 -59.23 -21.68 -7.57
C LEU A 426 -60.06 -21.02 -8.68
N GLY A 427 -59.58 -19.95 -9.32
CA GLY A 427 -60.28 -19.27 -10.42
C GLY A 427 -60.41 -20.11 -11.71
N ARG A 428 -59.63 -21.20 -11.89
CA ARG A 428 -59.74 -22.13 -13.03
C ARG A 428 -60.71 -23.30 -12.78
N LEU A 429 -61.17 -23.49 -11.56
CA LEU A 429 -62.13 -24.55 -11.22
C LEU A 429 -63.60 -24.11 -11.25
N PHE A 430 -63.89 -22.82 -11.33
CA PHE A 430 -65.24 -22.28 -11.36
C PHE A 430 -65.67 -21.71 -12.72
N ASN A 431 -64.88 -21.94 -13.78
CA ASN A 431 -65.22 -21.55 -15.15
C ASN A 431 -65.21 -22.75 -16.11
N ARG A 432 -65.95 -23.81 -15.72
CA ARG A 432 -66.40 -24.87 -16.63
C ARG A 432 -67.87 -25.17 -16.36
#